data_f822dcf76bab440da9e409fe587696a7
#
_entry.id   f822dcf76bab440da9e409fe587696a7
#
_cell.length_a   1.000
_cell.length_b   1.000
_cell.length_c   1.000
_cell.angle_alpha   90.00
_cell.angle_beta   90.00
_cell.angle_gamma   90.00
#
_symmetry.space_group_name_H-M   'P 1'
#
loop_
_entity.id
_entity.type
_entity.pdbx_description
1 polymer ?
#
loop_
_entity_poly.entity_id
_entity_poly.type
_entity_poly.pdbx_seq_one_letter_code
_entity_poly.pdbx_strand_id
1 'polypeptide(L)'
;MFRQIHTGGIYNLYPLEGSSQWYWGMDCTGGDLYEAEELFTDGHQVDRTRLIFIHQPDGKVVEPVPARKGQYFGRPLFYENKIILLVADFPEKQLRILDYEPETETISTLATLPRSITEDCYNLQLKLSPLMLVRQGQENTLEILFPMQK
;
A
#
# COMPACT_ATOMS: atom_id res chain seq x y z
N MET A 1 7.68 28.18 -17.11
CA MET A 1 7.29 28.28 -15.67
C MET A 1 7.06 26.89 -15.12
N PHE A 2 7.58 26.60 -13.94
CA PHE A 2 7.39 25.32 -13.29
C PHE A 2 6.68 25.52 -11.95
N ARG A 3 6.05 24.45 -11.47
CA ARG A 3 5.33 24.45 -10.20
C ARG A 3 6.15 23.70 -9.15
N GLN A 4 6.21 24.24 -7.95
CA GLN A 4 6.81 23.55 -6.80
C GLN A 4 5.73 22.83 -6.01
N ILE A 5 5.99 21.56 -5.68
CA ILE A 5 5.10 20.75 -4.87
C ILE A 5 5.91 20.27 -3.67
N HIS A 6 5.37 20.51 -2.47
CA HIS A 6 6.03 20.13 -1.22
C HIS A 6 5.65 18.69 -0.86
N THR A 7 6.61 17.79 -0.98
CA THR A 7 6.40 16.34 -0.78
C THR A 7 7.02 15.82 0.52
N GLY A 8 7.63 16.71 1.30
CA GLY A 8 8.30 16.30 2.53
C GLY A 8 9.56 15.46 2.30
N GLY A 9 10.20 15.67 1.14
CA GLY A 9 11.44 14.96 0.81
C GLY A 9 11.24 13.73 -0.07
N ILE A 10 10.00 13.36 -0.37
CA ILE A 10 9.71 12.24 -1.26
C ILE A 10 9.75 12.75 -2.70
N TYR A 11 10.68 12.26 -3.50
CA TYR A 11 10.86 12.71 -4.87
C TYR A 11 10.80 11.60 -5.92
N ASN A 12 10.80 10.34 -5.51
CA ASN A 12 10.57 9.22 -6.43
C ASN A 12 9.07 9.00 -6.55
N LEU A 13 8.49 9.47 -7.65
CA LEU A 13 7.06 9.41 -7.88
C LEU A 13 6.75 8.47 -9.03
N TYR A 14 5.68 7.72 -8.89
CA TYR A 14 5.22 6.73 -9.87
C TYR A 14 3.77 7.01 -10.23
N PRO A 15 3.38 6.76 -11.49
CA PRO A 15 1.96 6.79 -11.85
C PRO A 15 1.18 5.78 -11.02
N LEU A 16 0.01 6.19 -10.53
CA LEU A 16 -0.87 5.28 -9.80
C LEU A 16 -1.61 4.40 -10.81
N GLU A 17 -1.43 3.09 -10.70
CA GLU A 17 -2.06 2.13 -11.60
C GLU A 17 -3.59 2.28 -11.53
N GLY A 18 -4.23 2.40 -12.69
CA GLY A 18 -5.68 2.62 -12.80
C GLY A 18 -6.08 4.07 -12.90
N SER A 19 -5.14 5.02 -12.83
CA SER A 19 -5.42 6.45 -12.94
C SER A 19 -4.46 7.12 -13.90
N SER A 20 -4.94 8.18 -14.58
CA SER A 20 -4.12 9.07 -15.39
C SER A 20 -3.82 10.40 -14.69
N GLN A 21 -4.34 10.61 -13.48
CA GLN A 21 -4.26 11.89 -12.77
C GLN A 21 -3.57 11.81 -11.42
N TRP A 22 -3.31 10.60 -10.93
CA TRP A 22 -2.69 10.40 -9.62
C TRP A 22 -1.31 9.81 -9.73
N TYR A 23 -0.42 10.29 -8.88
CA TYR A 23 0.93 9.77 -8.68
C TYR A 23 1.09 9.41 -7.21
N TRP A 24 2.00 8.50 -6.92
CA TRP A 24 2.30 8.12 -5.55
C TRP A 24 3.80 8.06 -5.33
N GLY A 25 4.21 8.27 -4.09
CA GLY A 25 5.59 8.14 -3.66
C GLY A 25 5.64 7.63 -2.25
N MET A 26 6.70 6.89 -1.95
CA MET A 26 6.90 6.29 -0.65
C MET A 26 8.31 6.55 -0.17
N ASP A 27 8.43 7.00 1.07
CA ASP A 27 9.69 7.07 1.77
C ASP A 27 9.89 5.71 2.45
N CYS A 28 10.51 4.79 1.73
CA CYS A 28 10.70 3.42 2.19
C CYS A 28 12.16 3.18 2.49
N THR A 29 12.47 2.97 3.74
CA THR A 29 13.82 2.66 4.20
C THR A 29 14.02 1.18 4.50
N GLY A 30 12.95 0.39 4.47
CA GLY A 30 12.94 -1.01 4.89
C GLY A 30 12.85 -2.04 3.78
N GLY A 31 13.06 -1.65 2.51
CA GLY A 31 12.93 -2.59 1.40
C GLY A 31 11.48 -2.94 1.07
N ASP A 32 11.24 -4.14 0.57
CA ASP A 32 9.89 -4.60 0.23
C ASP A 32 9.19 -5.24 1.45
N LEU A 33 7.95 -5.66 1.26
CA LEU A 33 7.16 -6.25 2.34
C LEU A 33 7.83 -7.49 2.95
N TYR A 34 8.46 -8.32 2.12
CA TYR A 34 9.14 -9.51 2.60
C TYR A 34 10.32 -9.12 3.51
N GLU A 35 11.12 -8.16 3.10
CA GLU A 35 12.25 -7.68 3.91
C GLU A 35 11.77 -7.04 5.21
N ALA A 36 10.70 -6.27 5.18
CA ALA A 36 10.11 -5.68 6.37
C ALA A 36 9.63 -6.74 7.35
N GLU A 37 8.99 -7.79 6.85
CA GLU A 37 8.55 -8.89 7.69
C GLU A 37 9.71 -9.65 8.31
N GLU A 38 10.77 -9.88 7.52
CA GLU A 38 11.99 -10.53 8.01
C GLU A 38 12.60 -9.75 9.17
N LEU A 39 12.74 -8.45 9.00
CA LEU A 39 13.26 -7.57 10.05
C LEU A 39 12.42 -7.66 11.32
N PHE A 40 11.10 -7.60 11.18
CA PHE A 40 10.21 -7.68 12.32
C PHE A 40 10.31 -9.04 13.04
N THR A 41 10.37 -10.13 12.27
CA THR A 41 10.48 -11.49 12.81
C THR A 41 11.77 -11.66 13.60
N ASP A 42 12.87 -11.03 13.16
CA ASP A 42 14.17 -11.05 13.82
C ASP A 42 14.26 -10.08 15.00
N GLY A 43 13.16 -9.45 15.38
CA GLY A 43 13.10 -8.55 16.52
C GLY A 43 13.52 -7.12 16.23
N HIS A 44 13.77 -6.78 14.96
CA HIS A 44 14.09 -5.41 14.57
C HIS A 44 12.81 -4.61 14.34
N GLN A 45 12.87 -3.32 14.64
CA GLN A 45 11.74 -2.44 14.37
C GLN A 45 11.65 -2.13 12.88
N VAL A 46 10.44 -2.20 12.35
CA VAL A 46 10.16 -1.65 11.02
C VAL A 46 10.04 -0.13 11.18
N ASP A 47 10.87 0.60 10.45
CA ASP A 47 10.89 2.04 10.54
C ASP A 47 9.59 2.66 9.98
N ARG A 48 9.41 3.94 10.31
CA ARG A 48 8.27 4.70 9.84
C ARG A 48 8.37 4.88 8.33
N THR A 49 7.32 4.49 7.63
CA THR A 49 7.20 4.65 6.17
C THR A 49 6.09 5.64 5.87
N ARG A 50 6.40 6.64 5.05
CA ARG A 50 5.40 7.61 4.58
C ARG A 50 4.97 7.26 3.17
N LEU A 51 3.66 7.37 2.92
CA LEU A 51 3.07 7.16 1.60
C LEU A 51 2.22 8.38 1.25
N ILE A 52 2.57 9.04 0.15
CA ILE A 52 1.85 10.23 -0.31
C ILE A 52 1.29 10.01 -1.70
N PHE A 53 0.25 10.77 -2.01
CA PHE A 53 -0.36 10.81 -3.34
C PHE A 53 -0.43 12.25 -3.82
N ILE A 54 -0.21 12.45 -5.11
CA ILE A 54 -0.23 13.77 -5.74
C ILE A 54 -1.22 13.75 -6.88
N HIS A 55 -2.17 14.65 -6.85
CA HIS A 55 -3.17 14.82 -7.90
C HIS A 55 -2.70 15.83 -8.94
N GLN A 56 -2.88 15.50 -10.19
CA GLN A 56 -2.63 16.43 -11.30
C GLN A 56 -3.96 16.81 -11.96
N PRO A 57 -4.10 18.03 -12.45
CA PRO A 57 -3.07 19.06 -12.62
C PRO A 57 -2.89 20.01 -11.42
N ASP A 58 -3.71 19.90 -10.37
CA ASP A 58 -3.70 20.87 -9.27
C ASP A 58 -2.50 20.74 -8.32
N GLY A 59 -1.81 19.61 -8.35
CA GLY A 59 -0.64 19.39 -7.49
C GLY A 59 -0.96 19.14 -6.02
N LYS A 60 -2.22 18.81 -5.69
CA LYS A 60 -2.63 18.54 -4.32
C LYS A 60 -1.95 17.28 -3.80
N VAL A 61 -1.32 17.39 -2.63
CA VAL A 61 -0.66 16.27 -1.94
C VAL A 61 -1.56 15.78 -0.81
N VAL A 62 -1.81 14.47 -0.77
CA VAL A 62 -2.57 13.85 0.33
C VAL A 62 -1.78 12.69 0.92
N GLU A 63 -1.94 12.48 2.22
CA GLU A 63 -1.34 11.38 2.97
C GLU A 63 -2.46 10.69 3.76
N PRO A 64 -3.19 9.74 3.12
CA PRO A 64 -4.39 9.17 3.73
C PRO A 64 -4.13 8.39 5.02
N VAL A 65 -2.97 7.73 5.12
CA VAL A 65 -2.61 6.95 6.30
C VAL A 65 -1.33 7.53 6.87
N PRO A 66 -1.38 8.16 8.05
CA PRO A 66 -0.18 8.71 8.69
C PRO A 66 0.87 7.64 8.95
N ALA A 67 2.12 8.02 8.80
CA ALA A 67 3.25 7.13 9.05
C ALA A 67 3.34 6.76 10.53
N ARG A 68 3.59 5.48 10.80
CA ARG A 68 3.74 4.98 12.17
C ARG A 68 4.73 3.81 12.17
N LYS A 69 5.46 3.64 13.26
CA LYS A 69 6.42 2.54 13.39
C LYS A 69 5.74 1.18 13.28
N GLY A 70 6.39 0.26 12.60
CA GLY A 70 5.87 -1.10 12.42
C GLY A 70 4.83 -1.22 11.34
N GLN A 71 4.60 -0.17 10.56
CA GLN A 71 3.63 -0.16 9.48
C GLN A 71 4.35 -0.08 8.14
N TYR A 72 3.92 -0.90 7.21
CA TYR A 72 4.47 -0.94 5.86
C TYR A 72 3.33 -0.91 4.84
N PHE A 73 3.58 -0.27 3.70
CA PHE A 73 2.59 -0.15 2.64
C PHE A 73 2.98 -1.01 1.44
N GLY A 74 2.00 -1.71 0.86
CA GLY A 74 2.14 -2.32 -0.43
C GLY A 74 1.92 -1.31 -1.55
N ARG A 75 2.07 -1.76 -2.78
CA ARG A 75 1.87 -0.90 -3.95
C ARG A 75 0.39 -0.53 -4.08
N PRO A 76 0.07 0.78 -4.10
CA PRO A 76 -1.32 1.22 -4.19
C PRO A 76 -1.88 1.12 -5.61
N LEU A 77 -3.21 1.14 -5.70
CA LEU A 77 -3.96 1.16 -6.96
C LEU A 77 -5.06 2.20 -6.90
N PHE A 78 -5.60 2.54 -8.08
CA PHE A 78 -6.80 3.36 -8.20
C PHE A 78 -7.91 2.52 -8.83
N TYR A 79 -9.06 2.47 -8.16
CA TYR A 79 -10.17 1.62 -8.56
C TYR A 79 -11.49 2.27 -8.15
N GLU A 80 -12.40 2.41 -9.13
CA GLU A 80 -13.73 3.01 -8.91
C GLU A 80 -13.69 4.35 -8.18
N ASN A 81 -12.80 5.25 -8.64
CA ASN A 81 -12.61 6.60 -8.10
C ASN A 81 -12.08 6.63 -6.67
N LYS A 82 -11.44 5.56 -6.22
CA LYS A 82 -10.84 5.46 -4.90
C LYS A 82 -9.40 4.98 -4.99
N ILE A 83 -8.60 5.40 -4.03
CA ILE A 83 -7.23 4.90 -3.88
C ILE A 83 -7.29 3.68 -2.97
N ILE A 84 -6.78 2.56 -3.46
CA ILE A 84 -6.76 1.29 -2.73
C ILE A 84 -5.36 1.09 -2.15
N LEU A 85 -5.30 0.84 -0.86
CA LEU A 85 -4.07 0.74 -0.08
C LEU A 85 -3.97 -0.61 0.60
N LEU A 86 -2.79 -1.21 0.53
CA LEU A 86 -2.46 -2.38 1.33
C LEU A 86 -1.54 -1.94 2.46
N VAL A 87 -1.96 -2.19 3.70
CA VAL A 87 -1.22 -1.79 4.89
C VAL A 87 -0.90 -3.03 5.71
N ALA A 88 0.38 -3.27 5.92
CA ALA A 88 0.86 -4.31 6.85
C ALA A 88 1.17 -3.63 8.18
N ASP A 89 0.53 -4.08 9.24
CA ASP A 89 0.74 -3.58 10.60
C ASP A 89 1.33 -4.72 11.43
N PHE A 90 2.65 -4.70 11.57
CA PHE A 90 3.35 -5.79 12.24
C PHE A 90 3.06 -5.87 13.74
N PRO A 91 3.05 -4.76 14.50
CA PRO A 91 2.68 -4.81 15.91
C PRO A 91 1.28 -5.36 16.16
N GLU A 92 0.31 -5.00 15.31
CA GLU A 92 -1.07 -5.47 15.42
C GLU A 92 -1.29 -6.83 14.75
N LYS A 93 -0.27 -7.36 14.09
CA LYS A 93 -0.29 -8.67 13.42
C LYS A 93 -1.41 -8.81 12.41
N GLN A 94 -1.63 -7.78 11.61
CA GLN A 94 -2.70 -7.78 10.62
C GLN A 94 -2.30 -7.05 9.34
N LEU A 95 -2.98 -7.43 8.27
CA LEU A 95 -2.98 -6.71 7.00
C LEU A 95 -4.35 -6.09 6.80
N ARG A 96 -4.38 -4.87 6.29
CA ARG A 96 -5.64 -4.22 5.96
C ARG A 96 -5.61 -3.77 4.52
N ILE A 97 -6.74 -3.96 3.83
CA ILE A 97 -6.98 -3.34 2.54
C ILE A 97 -7.93 -2.18 2.80
N LEU A 98 -7.46 -0.99 2.49
CA LEU A 98 -8.19 0.25 2.74
C LEU A 98 -8.58 0.89 1.42
N ASP A 99 -9.70 1.61 1.40
CA ASP A 99 -9.99 2.52 0.33
C ASP A 99 -10.07 3.96 0.85
N TYR A 100 -9.56 4.87 0.04
CA TYR A 100 -9.59 6.30 0.32
C TYR A 100 -10.30 7.00 -0.82
N GLU A 101 -11.34 7.76 -0.47
CA GLU A 101 -12.10 8.54 -1.44
C GLU A 101 -11.60 9.98 -1.41
N PRO A 102 -10.90 10.44 -2.46
CA PRO A 102 -10.29 11.78 -2.44
C PRO A 102 -11.30 12.93 -2.37
N GLU A 103 -12.48 12.76 -2.96
CA GLU A 103 -13.48 13.82 -2.98
C GLU A 103 -14.04 14.15 -1.60
N THR A 104 -14.24 13.13 -0.77
CA THR A 104 -14.78 13.28 0.58
C THR A 104 -13.72 13.21 1.66
N GLU A 105 -12.50 12.85 1.28
CA GLU A 105 -11.36 12.66 2.19
C GLU A 105 -11.67 11.63 3.30
N THR A 106 -12.40 10.57 2.93
CA THR A 106 -12.79 9.50 3.84
C THR A 106 -12.03 8.21 3.54
N ILE A 107 -11.68 7.49 4.59
CA ILE A 107 -11.01 6.21 4.49
C ILE A 107 -11.86 5.12 5.10
N SER A 108 -11.91 3.95 4.44
CA SER A 108 -12.69 2.79 4.90
C SER A 108 -11.82 1.54 4.81
N THR A 109 -12.16 0.53 5.61
CA THR A 109 -11.50 -0.76 5.56
C THR A 109 -12.32 -1.72 4.73
N LEU A 110 -11.74 -2.23 3.64
CA LEU A 110 -12.38 -3.24 2.78
C LEU A 110 -12.21 -4.64 3.36
N ALA A 111 -11.04 -4.93 3.92
CA ALA A 111 -10.77 -6.24 4.49
C ALA A 111 -9.65 -6.13 5.53
N THR A 112 -9.70 -7.02 6.53
CA THR A 112 -8.64 -7.23 7.49
C THR A 112 -8.25 -8.70 7.45
N LEU A 113 -6.95 -8.97 7.29
CA LEU A 113 -6.42 -10.31 7.15
C LEU A 113 -5.32 -10.52 8.21
N PRO A 114 -5.14 -11.74 8.71
CA PRO A 114 -4.07 -11.98 9.69
C PRO A 114 -2.69 -11.89 9.03
N ARG A 115 -1.70 -11.44 9.80
CA ARG A 115 -0.32 -11.32 9.32
C ARG A 115 0.26 -12.66 8.84
N SER A 116 -0.24 -13.76 9.38
CA SER A 116 0.23 -15.11 8.99
C SER A 116 0.14 -15.36 7.48
N ILE A 117 -0.71 -14.60 6.76
CA ILE A 117 -0.80 -14.70 5.30
C ILE A 117 0.51 -14.28 4.62
N THR A 118 1.33 -13.43 5.27
CA THR A 118 2.60 -12.96 4.72
C THR A 118 3.75 -13.93 4.97
N GLU A 119 3.57 -14.94 5.82
CA GLU A 119 4.60 -15.91 6.10
C GLU A 119 4.97 -16.69 4.84
N ASP A 120 6.28 -16.77 4.57
CA ASP A 120 6.82 -17.42 3.38
C ASP A 120 6.20 -16.90 2.09
N CYS A 121 5.77 -15.64 2.09
CA CYS A 121 5.08 -15.03 0.98
C CYS A 121 5.98 -14.07 0.23
N TYR A 122 6.19 -14.37 -1.04
CA TYR A 122 6.80 -13.46 -1.98
C TYR A 122 5.69 -12.84 -2.83
N ASN A 123 5.88 -11.61 -3.28
CA ASN A 123 4.99 -11.00 -4.27
C ASN A 123 3.52 -10.89 -3.85
N LEU A 124 3.27 -10.50 -2.61
CA LEU A 124 1.92 -10.13 -2.17
C LEU A 124 1.54 -8.81 -2.85
N GLN A 125 0.53 -8.83 -3.70
CA GLN A 125 0.19 -7.68 -4.56
C GLN A 125 -1.30 -7.50 -4.72
N LEU A 126 -1.71 -6.23 -4.74
CA LEU A 126 -3.02 -5.86 -5.24
C LEU A 126 -3.02 -5.87 -6.77
N LYS A 127 -4.09 -6.35 -7.36
CA LYS A 127 -4.29 -6.40 -8.81
C LYS A 127 -5.64 -5.80 -9.16
N LEU A 128 -5.74 -5.31 -10.41
CA LEU A 128 -6.98 -4.80 -10.98
C LEU A 128 -7.59 -5.81 -11.96
N SER A 129 -8.89 -5.61 -12.23
CA SER A 129 -9.65 -6.29 -13.28
C SER A 129 -9.80 -7.80 -13.08
N PRO A 130 -10.41 -8.22 -11.98
CA PRO A 130 -11.03 -7.44 -10.89
C PRO A 130 -10.05 -7.05 -9.80
N LEU A 131 -10.50 -6.19 -8.88
CA LEU A 131 -9.70 -5.85 -7.71
C LEU A 131 -9.52 -7.08 -6.84
N MET A 132 -8.28 -7.45 -6.58
CA MET A 132 -7.96 -8.61 -5.76
C MET A 132 -6.59 -8.49 -5.12
N LEU A 133 -6.42 -9.19 -4.00
CA LEU A 133 -5.11 -9.38 -3.38
C LEU A 133 -4.65 -10.79 -3.68
N VAL A 134 -3.46 -10.90 -4.24
CA VAL A 134 -2.89 -12.19 -4.65
C VAL A 134 -1.50 -12.39 -4.06
N ARG A 135 -1.11 -13.63 -3.91
CA ARG A 135 0.27 -13.99 -3.58
C ARG A 135 0.70 -15.20 -4.40
N GLN A 136 2.01 -15.34 -4.57
CA GLN A 136 2.57 -16.53 -5.15
C GLN A 136 2.51 -17.65 -4.11
N GLY A 137 1.83 -18.73 -4.45
CA GLY A 137 1.74 -19.91 -3.60
C GLY A 137 2.85 -20.92 -3.90
N GLN A 138 2.81 -22.04 -3.21
CA GLN A 138 3.74 -23.14 -3.46
C GLN A 138 3.36 -23.89 -4.74
N GLU A 139 4.33 -24.60 -5.32
CA GLU A 139 4.13 -25.44 -6.50
C GLU A 139 3.58 -24.67 -7.71
N ASN A 140 4.10 -23.45 -7.89
CA ASN A 140 3.72 -22.59 -9.03
C ASN A 140 2.24 -22.20 -9.05
N THR A 141 1.61 -22.10 -7.88
CA THR A 141 0.23 -21.68 -7.77
C THR A 141 0.13 -20.18 -7.50
N LEU A 142 -1.00 -19.60 -7.89
CA LEU A 142 -1.39 -18.25 -7.52
C LEU A 142 -2.56 -18.34 -6.54
N GLU A 143 -2.43 -17.71 -5.40
CA GLU A 143 -3.50 -17.70 -4.39
C GLU A 143 -4.18 -16.35 -4.35
N ILE A 144 -5.51 -16.35 -4.37
CA ILE A 144 -6.33 -15.15 -4.26
C ILE A 144 -6.82 -15.05 -2.82
N LEU A 145 -6.38 -14.01 -2.14
CA LEU A 145 -6.67 -13.81 -0.71
C LEU A 145 -7.86 -12.88 -0.49
N PHE A 146 -8.15 -12.03 -1.46
CA PHE A 146 -9.26 -11.09 -1.44
C PHE A 146 -9.76 -10.86 -2.87
N PRO A 147 -11.06 -10.80 -3.12
CA PRO A 147 -12.13 -11.10 -2.17
C PRO A 147 -12.14 -12.59 -1.81
N MET A 148 -12.54 -12.89 -0.56
CA MET A 148 -12.63 -14.29 -0.15
C MET A 148 -13.78 -14.96 -0.90
N GLN A 149 -13.47 -16.06 -1.56
CA GLN A 149 -14.49 -16.88 -2.18
C GLN A 149 -15.11 -17.81 -1.13
N LYS A 150 -16.41 -17.80 -1.14
CA LYS A 150 -17.15 -18.72 -0.30
C LYS A 150 -17.30 -20.07 -0.98
#